data_036b25739ea99df85b420f9a7b5796ac
#
_entry.id   036b25739ea99df85b420f9a7b5796ac
#
_cell.length_a   1.000
_cell.length_b   1.000
_cell.length_c   1.000
_cell.angle_alpha   90.00
_cell.angle_beta   90.00
_cell.angle_gamma   90.00
#
_symmetry.space_group_name_H-M   'P 1'
#
loop_
_entity.id
_entity.type
_entity.pdbx_description
1 polymer ?
#
loop_
_entity_poly.entity_id
_entity_poly.type
_entity_poly.pdbx_seq_one_letter_code
_entity_poly.pdbx_strand_id
1 'polypeptide(L)'
;MARLFGTDGVRGLANDLLTPTLAVQLGEAAARVLTKDTSAARSSRSGRPRAIVGRDTRASGEFLDHAISAGLASSGIDVTRVGVLPTPAIAHLTATQDIELGVMISASHNPFPDNGIKFIARGGYKLADAVEDEIEALLGTVNDRPTGADVGRVIKGETVADQNYINHLVDSVATDLSGLRIVVDASNGAASV
;
A
#
# COMPACT_ATOMS: atom_id res chain seq x y z
N MET A 1 18.93 13.40 11.78
CA MET A 1 17.51 13.38 12.15
C MET A 1 17.18 11.96 12.62
N ALA A 2 16.18 11.77 13.47
CA ALA A 2 15.73 10.42 13.77
C ALA A 2 15.13 9.80 12.49
N ARG A 3 15.33 8.50 12.27
CA ARG A 3 14.80 7.76 11.14
C ARG A 3 13.27 7.80 11.16
N LEU A 4 12.65 8.14 10.04
CA LEU A 4 11.20 8.23 9.91
C LEU A 4 10.55 6.84 9.83
N PHE A 5 11.19 5.92 9.08
CA PHE A 5 10.73 4.54 8.99
C PHE A 5 11.09 3.74 10.24
N GLY A 6 10.07 3.23 10.92
CA GLY A 6 10.22 2.21 11.97
C GLY A 6 10.14 0.79 11.41
N THR A 7 10.06 -0.21 12.30
CA THR A 7 9.93 -1.63 11.92
C THR A 7 8.70 -1.90 11.03
N ASP A 8 7.65 -1.10 11.16
CA ASP A 8 6.36 -1.28 10.49
C ASP A 8 5.98 -0.08 9.60
N GLY A 9 6.93 0.52 8.94
CA GLY A 9 6.71 1.69 8.10
C GLY A 9 6.73 3.01 8.90
N VAL A 10 6.15 4.05 8.32
CA VAL A 10 6.03 5.36 8.98
C VAL A 10 4.74 5.39 9.79
N ARG A 11 4.83 5.53 11.12
CA ARG A 11 3.69 5.58 12.02
C ARG A 11 3.69 6.84 12.87
N GLY A 12 2.51 7.35 13.16
CA GLY A 12 2.34 8.48 14.08
C GLY A 12 0.91 9.02 14.10
N LEU A 13 0.73 10.10 14.84
CA LEU A 13 -0.55 10.78 14.94
C LEU A 13 -0.94 11.37 13.58
N ALA A 14 -2.14 11.03 13.11
CA ALA A 14 -2.66 11.54 11.85
C ALA A 14 -2.93 13.06 11.93
N ASN A 15 -2.60 13.79 10.88
CA ASN A 15 -2.60 15.27 10.81
C ASN A 15 -1.58 16.00 11.69
N ASP A 16 -0.71 15.25 12.38
CA ASP A 16 0.45 15.81 13.06
C ASP A 16 1.72 15.35 12.34
N LEU A 17 2.21 14.14 12.63
CA LEU A 17 3.30 13.54 11.87
C LEU A 17 2.84 13.07 10.48
N LEU A 18 1.76 12.28 10.43
CA LEU A 18 1.22 11.76 9.16
C LEU A 18 0.27 12.76 8.52
N THR A 19 0.85 13.77 7.88
CA THR A 19 0.10 14.77 7.12
C THR A 19 -0.20 14.31 5.69
N PRO A 20 -1.21 14.89 5.01
CA PRO A 20 -1.42 14.65 3.57
C PRO A 20 -0.18 14.96 2.74
N THR A 21 0.56 16.02 3.07
CA THR A 21 1.81 16.39 2.37
C THR A 21 2.86 15.30 2.50
N LEU A 22 3.08 14.77 3.71
CA LEU A 22 4.04 13.67 3.91
C LEU A 22 3.60 12.42 3.13
N ALA A 23 2.31 12.09 3.10
CA ALA A 23 1.80 10.96 2.34
C ALA A 23 2.05 11.10 0.82
N VAL A 24 1.83 12.31 0.26
CA VAL A 24 2.17 12.60 -1.14
C VAL A 24 3.66 12.39 -1.38
N GLN A 25 4.52 12.97 -0.54
CA GLN A 25 5.99 12.87 -0.67
C GLN A 25 6.48 11.43 -0.54
N LEU A 26 5.90 10.65 0.36
CA LEU A 26 6.20 9.21 0.49
C LEU A 26 5.82 8.45 -0.79
N GLY A 27 4.67 8.75 -1.39
CA GLY A 27 4.25 8.17 -2.66
C GLY A 27 5.21 8.51 -3.81
N GLU A 28 5.61 9.76 -3.93
CA GLU A 28 6.57 10.24 -4.96
C GLU A 28 7.94 9.57 -4.79
N ALA A 29 8.46 9.53 -3.57
CA ALA A 29 9.77 8.94 -3.28
C ALA A 29 9.75 7.41 -3.50
N ALA A 30 8.72 6.72 -3.00
CA ALA A 30 8.56 5.27 -3.20
C ALA A 30 8.43 4.90 -4.68
N ALA A 31 7.67 5.67 -5.46
CA ALA A 31 7.58 5.50 -6.90
C ALA A 31 8.96 5.54 -7.56
N ARG A 32 9.77 6.53 -7.18
CA ARG A 32 11.11 6.71 -7.76
C ARG A 32 12.06 5.57 -7.40
N VAL A 33 12.07 5.13 -6.14
CA VAL A 33 12.98 4.08 -5.67
C VAL A 33 12.58 2.71 -6.20
N LEU A 34 11.29 2.35 -6.07
CA LEU A 34 10.82 0.99 -6.34
C LEU A 34 10.58 0.69 -7.82
N THR A 35 10.63 1.70 -8.69
CA THR A 35 10.51 1.49 -10.14
C THR A 35 11.81 1.68 -10.92
N LYS A 36 12.92 2.00 -10.25
CA LYS A 36 14.24 2.15 -10.90
C LYS A 36 14.63 0.91 -11.71
N ASP A 37 14.55 -0.26 -11.11
CA ASP A 37 14.97 -1.52 -11.74
C ASP A 37 13.96 -2.06 -12.75
N THR A 38 12.70 -1.63 -12.68
CA THR A 38 11.68 -2.06 -13.62
C THR A 38 11.80 -1.34 -14.97
N SER A 39 12.55 -0.25 -15.07
CA SER A 39 12.77 0.47 -16.34
C SER A 39 13.49 -0.40 -17.38
N ALA A 40 14.43 -1.23 -16.96
CA ALA A 40 15.12 -2.18 -17.84
C ALA A 40 14.24 -3.39 -18.21
N ALA A 41 13.38 -3.86 -17.29
CA ALA A 41 12.44 -4.95 -17.51
C ALA A 41 11.19 -4.49 -18.30
N ARG A 42 10.90 -3.19 -18.36
CA ARG A 42 9.79 -2.58 -19.12
C ARG A 42 9.99 -2.64 -20.64
N SER A 43 11.22 -2.75 -21.13
CA SER A 43 11.45 -2.95 -22.57
C SER A 43 10.80 -4.24 -23.09
N SER A 44 10.42 -5.16 -22.20
CA SER A 44 9.71 -6.41 -22.51
C SER A 44 8.23 -6.45 -22.09
N ARG A 45 7.73 -5.43 -21.36
CA ARG A 45 6.34 -5.35 -20.89
C ARG A 45 5.69 -4.05 -21.36
N SER A 46 4.55 -4.16 -22.02
CA SER A 46 3.74 -3.01 -22.42
C SER A 46 2.96 -2.49 -21.19
N GLY A 47 3.36 -1.37 -20.59
CA GLY A 47 2.56 -0.72 -19.57
C GLY A 47 3.35 0.09 -18.52
N ARG A 48 2.64 0.96 -17.82
CA ARG A 48 3.15 1.69 -16.66
C ARG A 48 3.30 0.76 -15.46
N PRO A 49 4.18 1.09 -14.47
CA PRO A 49 4.20 0.37 -13.20
C PRO A 49 2.85 0.48 -12.50
N ARG A 50 2.52 -0.54 -11.72
CA ARG A 50 1.25 -0.61 -11.01
C ARG A 50 1.47 -0.70 -9.51
N ALA A 51 0.61 -0.01 -8.75
CA ALA A 51 0.54 -0.11 -7.31
C ALA A 51 -0.89 -0.44 -6.86
N ILE A 52 -0.99 -1.07 -5.69
CA ILE A 52 -2.25 -1.18 -4.96
C ILE A 52 -2.14 -0.41 -3.65
N VAL A 53 -3.24 0.23 -3.25
CA VAL A 53 -3.35 0.96 -1.99
C VAL A 53 -4.57 0.44 -1.24
N GLY A 54 -4.35 -0.08 -0.04
CA GLY A 54 -5.40 -0.48 0.88
C GLY A 54 -5.22 0.14 2.26
N ARG A 55 -6.27 0.10 3.06
CA ARG A 55 -6.30 0.73 4.38
C ARG A 55 -7.09 -0.09 5.39
N ASP A 56 -6.93 0.22 6.66
CA ASP A 56 -7.84 -0.23 7.71
C ASP A 56 -9.06 0.72 7.84
N THR A 57 -9.84 0.53 8.89
CA THR A 57 -11.10 1.24 9.14
C THR A 57 -10.94 2.61 9.78
N ARG A 58 -9.71 3.06 10.08
CA ARG A 58 -9.45 4.37 10.71
C ARG A 58 -9.93 5.51 9.82
N ALA A 59 -10.58 6.51 10.39
CA ALA A 59 -11.11 7.66 9.65
C ALA A 59 -10.01 8.41 8.86
N SER A 60 -8.79 8.49 9.42
CA SER A 60 -7.65 9.10 8.75
C SER A 60 -7.12 8.30 7.55
N GLY A 61 -7.49 7.03 7.43
CA GLY A 61 -7.07 6.17 6.33
C GLY A 61 -7.54 6.69 4.98
N GLU A 62 -8.71 7.30 4.91
CA GLU A 62 -9.29 7.75 3.64
C GLU A 62 -8.51 8.90 3.02
N PHE A 63 -8.20 9.95 3.77
CA PHE A 63 -7.43 11.06 3.21
C PHE A 63 -5.97 10.69 2.92
N LEU A 64 -5.38 9.79 3.74
CA LEU A 64 -4.02 9.29 3.50
C LEU A 64 -3.96 8.43 2.22
N ASP A 65 -4.98 7.59 1.98
CA ASP A 65 -5.12 6.81 0.75
C ASP A 65 -5.18 7.74 -0.49
N HIS A 66 -6.00 8.79 -0.45
CA HIS A 66 -6.07 9.75 -1.54
C HIS A 66 -4.72 10.47 -1.75
N ALA A 67 -4.08 10.89 -0.68
CA ALA A 67 -2.82 11.63 -0.74
C ALA A 67 -1.67 10.77 -1.32
N ILE A 68 -1.48 9.55 -0.81
CA ILE A 68 -0.43 8.67 -1.33
C ILE A 68 -0.70 8.22 -2.76
N SER A 69 -1.97 7.96 -3.10
CA SER A 69 -2.38 7.63 -4.47
C SER A 69 -2.08 8.78 -5.44
N ALA A 70 -2.28 10.04 -5.01
CA ALA A 70 -1.91 11.20 -5.80
C ALA A 70 -0.39 11.28 -6.00
N GLY A 71 0.42 11.05 -4.98
CA GLY A 71 1.89 11.03 -5.07
C GLY A 71 2.39 9.95 -6.04
N LEU A 72 1.87 8.73 -5.94
CA LEU A 72 2.21 7.63 -6.83
C LEU A 72 1.81 7.92 -8.28
N ALA A 73 0.56 8.37 -8.50
CA ALA A 73 0.06 8.63 -9.84
C ALA A 73 0.77 9.82 -10.51
N SER A 74 1.09 10.89 -9.76
CA SER A 74 1.87 12.02 -10.28
C SER A 74 3.28 11.60 -10.68
N SER A 75 3.77 10.49 -10.18
CA SER A 75 5.07 9.90 -10.52
C SER A 75 4.98 8.82 -11.62
N GLY A 76 3.83 8.66 -12.29
CA GLY A 76 3.66 7.78 -13.44
C GLY A 76 3.25 6.34 -13.10
N ILE A 77 2.77 6.07 -11.89
CA ILE A 77 2.31 4.75 -11.47
C ILE A 77 0.79 4.65 -11.62
N ASP A 78 0.30 3.58 -12.24
CA ASP A 78 -1.12 3.26 -12.22
C ASP A 78 -1.50 2.68 -10.85
N VAL A 79 -2.41 3.33 -10.14
CA VAL A 79 -2.79 3.00 -8.76
C VAL A 79 -4.18 2.37 -8.75
N THR A 80 -4.30 1.18 -8.16
CA THR A 80 -5.58 0.56 -7.85
C THR A 80 -5.87 0.72 -6.35
N ARG A 81 -6.91 1.47 -6.02
CA ARG A 81 -7.37 1.61 -4.62
C ARG A 81 -8.31 0.45 -4.30
N VAL A 82 -7.93 -0.36 -3.31
CA VAL A 82 -8.66 -1.58 -2.93
C VAL A 82 -9.48 -1.43 -1.66
N GLY A 83 -9.58 -0.20 -1.12
CA GLY A 83 -10.44 0.09 0.02
C GLY A 83 -9.96 -0.49 1.33
N VAL A 84 -10.90 -0.96 2.14
CA VAL A 84 -10.60 -1.55 3.46
C VAL A 84 -10.28 -3.04 3.29
N LEU A 85 -9.03 -3.41 3.52
CA LEU A 85 -8.53 -4.77 3.47
C LEU A 85 -7.44 -4.98 4.53
N PRO A 86 -7.29 -6.18 5.09
CA PRO A 86 -6.22 -6.46 6.05
C PRO A 86 -4.84 -6.50 5.38
N THR A 87 -3.79 -6.19 6.15
CA THR A 87 -2.40 -6.18 5.65
C THR A 87 -2.00 -7.42 4.85
N PRO A 88 -2.33 -8.66 5.28
CA PRO A 88 -1.98 -9.85 4.50
C PRO A 88 -2.68 -9.91 3.14
N ALA A 89 -3.86 -9.29 2.99
CA ALA A 89 -4.51 -9.19 1.68
C ALA A 89 -3.70 -8.33 0.71
N ILE A 90 -3.19 -7.18 1.18
CA ILE A 90 -2.35 -6.31 0.35
C ILE A 90 -1.05 -7.02 -0.03
N ALA A 91 -0.43 -7.74 0.90
CA ALA A 91 0.76 -8.54 0.61
C ALA A 91 0.48 -9.63 -0.43
N HIS A 92 -0.62 -10.38 -0.27
CA HIS A 92 -1.04 -11.43 -1.20
C HIS A 92 -1.30 -10.88 -2.61
N LEU A 93 -2.08 -9.81 -2.72
CA LEU A 93 -2.39 -9.18 -4.00
C LEU A 93 -1.13 -8.63 -4.69
N THR A 94 -0.21 -8.05 -3.92
CA THR A 94 1.10 -7.58 -4.45
C THR A 94 1.96 -8.75 -4.93
N ALA A 95 1.86 -9.92 -4.28
CA ALA A 95 2.63 -11.11 -4.64
C ALA A 95 2.10 -11.83 -5.88
N THR A 96 0.77 -11.88 -6.04
CA THR A 96 0.12 -12.75 -7.02
C THR A 96 -0.32 -12.03 -8.30
N GLN A 97 -0.44 -10.69 -8.24
CA GLN A 97 -0.72 -9.88 -9.41
C GLN A 97 0.57 -9.22 -9.91
N ASP A 98 0.55 -8.71 -11.14
CA ASP A 98 1.71 -7.98 -11.70
C ASP A 98 1.75 -6.54 -11.13
N ILE A 99 2.08 -6.44 -9.84
CA ILE A 99 2.11 -5.22 -9.04
C ILE A 99 3.55 -4.99 -8.56
N GLU A 100 4.08 -3.80 -8.79
CA GLU A 100 5.41 -3.41 -8.35
C GLU A 100 5.44 -2.97 -6.88
N LEU A 101 4.33 -2.44 -6.39
CA LEU A 101 4.26 -1.80 -5.08
C LEU A 101 2.89 -2.00 -4.43
N GLY A 102 2.88 -2.52 -3.22
CA GLY A 102 1.74 -2.48 -2.32
C GLY A 102 1.89 -1.38 -1.28
N VAL A 103 0.80 -0.72 -0.92
CA VAL A 103 0.75 0.25 0.18
C VAL A 103 -0.37 -0.15 1.14
N MET A 104 0.00 -0.33 2.41
CA MET A 104 -0.97 -0.54 3.48
C MET A 104 -1.01 0.67 4.41
N ILE A 105 -2.18 1.24 4.58
CA ILE A 105 -2.43 2.37 5.48
C ILE A 105 -3.10 1.84 6.74
N SER A 106 -2.31 1.68 7.79
CA SER A 106 -2.74 1.14 9.08
C SER A 106 -1.70 1.36 10.15
N ALA A 107 -2.14 1.58 11.38
CA ALA A 107 -1.29 1.53 12.56
C ALA A 107 -1.51 0.26 13.40
N SER A 108 -2.08 -0.81 12.82
CA SER A 108 -2.32 -2.08 13.51
C SER A 108 -3.17 -1.89 14.77
N HIS A 109 -2.61 -2.19 15.95
CA HIS A 109 -3.26 -2.11 17.26
C HIS A 109 -3.00 -0.80 18.02
N ASN A 110 -2.35 0.18 17.39
CA ASN A 110 -2.16 1.49 17.99
C ASN A 110 -3.51 2.18 18.28
N PRO A 111 -3.55 3.17 19.20
CA PRO A 111 -4.74 3.98 19.43
C PRO A 111 -5.37 4.55 18.17
N PHE A 112 -6.68 4.77 18.17
CA PHE A 112 -7.45 5.19 17.00
C PHE A 112 -6.92 6.47 16.29
N PRO A 113 -6.40 7.50 17.00
CA PRO A 113 -5.87 8.71 16.35
C PRO A 113 -4.60 8.48 15.53
N ASP A 114 -3.85 7.42 15.82
CA ASP A 114 -2.66 7.07 15.05
C ASP A 114 -3.03 6.46 13.70
N ASN A 115 -2.09 6.56 12.75
CA ASN A 115 -2.12 5.79 11.53
C ASN A 115 -0.69 5.44 11.10
N GLY A 116 -0.54 4.72 10.00
CA GLY A 116 0.74 4.30 9.46
C GLY A 116 0.68 4.10 7.95
N ILE A 117 1.83 4.23 7.31
CA ILE A 117 2.01 3.93 5.88
C ILE A 117 3.14 2.91 5.78
N LYS A 118 2.83 1.72 5.28
CA LYS A 118 3.78 0.64 5.04
C LYS A 118 3.82 0.32 3.56
N PHE A 119 5.01 0.26 3.01
CA PHE A 119 5.25 -0.21 1.66
C PHE A 119 5.55 -1.71 1.65
N ILE A 120 5.07 -2.37 0.61
CA ILE A 120 5.23 -3.80 0.36
C ILE A 120 5.85 -3.92 -1.02
N ALA A 121 7.02 -4.53 -1.08
CA ALA A 121 7.75 -4.75 -2.32
C ALA A 121 7.03 -5.77 -3.21
N ARG A 122 7.37 -5.78 -4.48
CA ARG A 122 6.98 -6.83 -5.43
C ARG A 122 7.23 -8.21 -4.81
N GLY A 123 6.26 -9.11 -4.94
CA GLY A 123 6.29 -10.42 -4.29
C GLY A 123 5.72 -10.46 -2.87
N GLY A 124 5.18 -9.33 -2.36
CA GLY A 124 4.46 -9.29 -1.08
C GLY A 124 5.35 -9.16 0.16
N TYR A 125 6.63 -8.83 0.01
CA TYR A 125 7.58 -8.75 1.11
C TYR A 125 7.69 -7.33 1.69
N LYS A 126 8.07 -7.25 2.98
CA LYS A 126 8.49 -5.98 3.59
C LYS A 126 9.70 -5.42 2.83
N LEU A 127 9.78 -4.09 2.71
CA LEU A 127 10.98 -3.45 2.18
C LEU A 127 12.20 -3.73 3.08
N ALA A 128 13.38 -3.85 2.45
CA ALA A 128 14.64 -3.82 3.17
C ALA A 128 14.90 -2.41 3.74
N ASP A 129 15.53 -2.33 4.91
CA ASP A 129 15.79 -1.06 5.58
C ASP A 129 16.57 -0.07 4.70
N ALA A 130 17.52 -0.56 3.88
CA ALA A 130 18.27 0.28 2.94
C ALA A 130 17.35 0.94 1.87
N VAL A 131 16.28 0.25 1.44
CA VAL A 131 15.30 0.80 0.48
C VAL A 131 14.41 1.85 1.17
N GLU A 132 14.02 1.61 2.42
CA GLU A 132 13.29 2.60 3.22
C GLU A 132 14.13 3.87 3.43
N ASP A 133 15.45 3.72 3.69
CA ASP A 133 16.39 4.84 3.84
C ASP A 133 16.54 5.63 2.52
N GLU A 134 16.55 4.96 1.36
CA GLU A 134 16.54 5.63 0.05
C GLU A 134 15.25 6.43 -0.17
N ILE A 135 14.08 5.88 0.21
CA ILE A 135 12.80 6.58 0.12
C ILE A 135 12.85 7.83 1.01
N GLU A 136 13.32 7.69 2.25
CA GLU A 136 13.42 8.80 3.20
C GLU A 136 14.33 9.92 2.69
N ALA A 137 15.45 9.57 2.08
CA ALA A 137 16.39 10.54 1.50
C ALA A 137 15.80 11.35 0.33
N LEU A 138 14.77 10.83 -0.34
CA LEU A 138 14.11 11.51 -1.47
C LEU A 138 12.88 12.32 -1.07
N LEU A 139 12.48 12.34 0.21
CA LEU A 139 11.29 13.09 0.63
C LEU A 139 11.42 14.59 0.30
N GLY A 140 10.41 15.11 -0.40
CA GLY A 140 10.34 16.51 -0.79
C GLY A 140 11.34 16.96 -1.87
N THR A 141 12.14 16.03 -2.42
CA THR A 141 13.15 16.36 -3.47
C THR A 141 12.72 15.98 -4.88
N VAL A 142 11.61 15.25 -5.03
CA VAL A 142 11.12 14.78 -6.33
C VAL A 142 10.49 15.94 -7.12
N ASN A 143 11.22 16.48 -8.09
CA ASN A 143 10.77 17.58 -8.94
C ASN A 143 10.53 17.19 -10.40
N ASP A 144 11.02 16.03 -10.81
CA ASP A 144 10.93 15.49 -12.17
C ASP A 144 9.71 14.55 -12.24
N ARG A 145 8.57 15.07 -12.70
CA ARG A 145 7.32 14.35 -12.84
C ARG A 145 6.94 14.14 -14.30
N PRO A 146 6.39 12.98 -14.66
CA PRO A 146 5.87 12.75 -16.01
C PRO A 146 4.67 13.69 -16.30
N THR A 147 4.44 13.95 -17.59
CA THR A 147 3.35 14.81 -18.05
C THR A 147 2.52 14.11 -19.13
N GLY A 148 1.35 14.66 -19.42
CA GLY A 148 0.49 14.16 -20.49
C GLY A 148 0.08 12.70 -20.34
N ALA A 149 0.43 11.89 -21.33
CA ALA A 149 0.06 10.47 -21.35
C ALA A 149 0.83 9.60 -20.33
N ASP A 150 1.95 10.09 -19.82
CA ASP A 150 2.82 9.35 -18.90
C ASP A 150 2.41 9.48 -17.43
N VAL A 151 1.42 10.33 -17.12
CA VAL A 151 0.82 10.43 -15.79
C VAL A 151 0.06 9.14 -15.48
N GLY A 152 0.24 8.59 -14.27
CA GLY A 152 -0.45 7.40 -13.79
C GLY A 152 -1.97 7.60 -13.63
N ARG A 153 -2.71 6.51 -13.59
CA ARG A 153 -4.16 6.50 -13.39
C ARG A 153 -4.48 6.04 -11.98
N VAL A 154 -5.55 6.58 -11.41
CA VAL A 154 -6.11 6.11 -10.14
C VAL A 154 -7.46 5.50 -10.42
N ILE A 155 -7.62 4.22 -10.10
CA ILE A 155 -8.86 3.46 -10.30
C ILE A 155 -9.31 2.80 -9.01
N LYS A 156 -10.61 2.50 -8.91
CA LYS A 156 -11.18 1.71 -7.82
C LYS A 156 -11.15 0.23 -8.21
N GLY A 157 -10.74 -0.63 -7.27
CA GLY A 157 -10.63 -2.07 -7.48
C GLY A 157 -11.11 -2.91 -6.29
N GLU A 158 -11.95 -2.34 -5.42
CA GLU A 158 -12.37 -2.94 -4.14
C GLU A 158 -12.98 -4.34 -4.32
N THR A 159 -14.08 -4.47 -5.05
CA THR A 159 -14.83 -5.74 -5.17
C THR A 159 -13.99 -6.91 -5.73
N VAL A 160 -13.10 -6.64 -6.67
CA VAL A 160 -12.26 -7.70 -7.26
C VAL A 160 -11.16 -8.11 -6.30
N ALA A 161 -10.60 -7.16 -5.57
CA ALA A 161 -9.53 -7.41 -4.59
C ALA A 161 -10.02 -8.27 -3.43
N ASP A 162 -11.19 -7.93 -2.89
CA ASP A 162 -11.83 -8.68 -1.79
C ASP A 162 -12.05 -10.13 -2.19
N GLN A 163 -12.70 -10.36 -3.34
CA GLN A 163 -13.02 -11.71 -3.80
C GLN A 163 -11.78 -12.55 -4.06
N ASN A 164 -10.73 -11.96 -4.65
CA ASN A 164 -9.47 -12.67 -4.88
C ASN A 164 -8.82 -13.13 -3.58
N TYR A 165 -8.83 -12.28 -2.56
CA TYR A 165 -8.25 -12.64 -1.27
C TYR A 165 -9.10 -13.67 -0.52
N ILE A 166 -10.43 -13.53 -0.53
CA ILE A 166 -11.35 -14.51 0.09
C ILE A 166 -11.18 -15.88 -0.55
N ASN A 167 -11.15 -15.96 -1.89
CA ASN A 167 -10.93 -17.23 -2.59
C ASN A 167 -9.60 -17.87 -2.19
N HIS A 168 -8.51 -17.09 -2.13
CA HIS A 168 -7.22 -17.58 -1.67
C HIS A 168 -7.29 -18.15 -0.25
N LEU A 169 -7.96 -17.47 0.67
CA LEU A 169 -8.12 -17.98 2.04
C LEU A 169 -8.90 -19.29 2.08
N VAL A 170 -10.01 -19.35 1.36
CA VAL A 170 -10.82 -20.59 1.26
C VAL A 170 -9.99 -21.76 0.69
N ASP A 171 -9.27 -21.51 -0.40
CA ASP A 171 -8.46 -22.54 -1.06
C ASP A 171 -7.27 -23.00 -0.18
N SER A 172 -6.82 -22.15 0.75
CA SER A 172 -5.73 -22.50 1.69
C SER A 172 -6.16 -23.43 2.82
N VAL A 173 -7.47 -23.57 3.05
CA VAL A 173 -8.02 -24.42 4.12
C VAL A 173 -8.38 -25.80 3.55
N ALA A 174 -7.53 -26.79 3.78
CA ALA A 174 -7.73 -28.14 3.29
C ALA A 174 -8.64 -29.01 4.19
N THR A 175 -9.10 -28.48 5.34
CA THR A 175 -9.84 -29.22 6.35
C THR A 175 -11.32 -28.89 6.30
N ASP A 176 -12.17 -29.90 6.39
CA ASP A 176 -13.61 -29.70 6.60
C ASP A 176 -13.86 -29.08 8.00
N LEU A 177 -14.48 -27.94 8.02
CA LEU A 177 -14.84 -27.21 9.25
C LEU A 177 -16.31 -27.43 9.65
N SER A 178 -17.00 -28.33 8.99
CA SER A 178 -18.41 -28.66 9.28
C SER A 178 -18.60 -29.07 10.73
N GLY A 179 -19.65 -28.53 11.36
CA GLY A 179 -19.98 -28.83 12.75
C GLY A 179 -19.21 -28.03 13.81
N LEU A 180 -18.20 -27.23 13.42
CA LEU A 180 -17.52 -26.32 14.34
C LEU A 180 -18.41 -25.12 14.66
N ARG A 181 -18.36 -24.70 15.93
CA ARG A 181 -18.95 -23.41 16.37
C ARG A 181 -17.80 -22.43 16.59
N ILE A 182 -17.76 -21.40 15.78
CA ILE A 182 -16.67 -20.41 15.80
C ILE A 182 -17.27 -19.05 16.21
N VAL A 183 -16.63 -18.41 17.17
CA VAL A 183 -16.90 -17.01 17.52
C VAL A 183 -15.71 -16.18 17.05
N VAL A 184 -15.99 -15.15 16.26
CA VAL A 184 -14.94 -14.24 15.75
C VAL A 184 -15.24 -12.83 16.24
N ASP A 185 -14.25 -12.23 16.88
CA ASP A 185 -14.25 -10.80 17.21
C ASP A 185 -13.15 -10.12 16.39
N ALA A 186 -13.54 -9.46 15.32
CA ALA A 186 -12.62 -8.69 14.49
C ALA A 186 -12.37 -7.27 15.03
N SER A 187 -12.95 -6.93 16.19
CA SER A 187 -12.93 -5.60 16.77
C SER A 187 -13.36 -4.54 15.74
N ASN A 188 -12.60 -3.47 15.56
CA ASN A 188 -12.79 -2.48 14.49
C ASN A 188 -11.72 -2.62 13.38
N GLY A 189 -11.07 -3.76 13.29
CA GLY A 189 -10.01 -4.01 12.31
C GLY A 189 -10.53 -4.15 10.87
N ALA A 190 -9.61 -4.22 9.91
CA ALA A 190 -9.93 -4.31 8.49
C ALA A 190 -10.64 -5.63 8.08
N ALA A 191 -10.74 -6.62 8.97
CA ALA A 191 -11.49 -7.86 8.75
C ALA A 191 -12.92 -7.80 9.34
N SER A 192 -13.37 -6.62 9.80
CA SER A 192 -14.74 -6.42 10.35
C SER A 192 -15.76 -5.98 9.30
N VAL A 193 -15.34 -5.75 8.07
CA VAL A 193 -16.16 -5.30 6.93
C VAL A 193 -16.26 -6.37 5.87
#